data_ac4e7686b7c32d5ef6652c8fbc411e2b
#
_entry.id   ac4e7686b7c32d5ef6652c8fbc411e2b
#
_cell.length_a   1.000
_cell.length_b   1.000
_cell.length_c   1.000
_cell.angle_alpha   90.00
_cell.angle_beta   90.00
_cell.angle_gamma   90.00
#
_symmetry.space_group_name_H-M   'P 1'
#
loop_
_entity.id
_entity.type
_entity.pdbx_description
1 polymer ?
#
loop_
_entity_poly.entity_id
_entity_poly.type
_entity_poly.pdbx_seq_one_letter_code
_entity_poly.pdbx_strand_id
1 'polypeptide(L)'
;RSNIEGKEIKDLAKELADILLEDLSRTVPGEHKTLRAFATKERIEVWKDLDILPIGAYHEVFEAFHRTSTGTDGDWENIMKQLLRCGLAFAWSSVLGSSIAMDSLFGIPVRSTVKANLGALKEGYVNIAVHGHSPLLVSEIVRQGRSQEFIQMAKDKGALGIQFYGICCSGLSAMYRYEGVIPLSNAIGAELVLGTGAIDLWVADVQDVYPSIMDVAKCFKTTVVTTSDSARLPGAEHYGYDHHHSNLDETSSLAKTIVNRAIKSYEERRDISVFIPQYEVDAEIGFSLEYINSHYGSIKVIAEALKEGKISGVVNLVGCNNPRIIYEKAIVDLAHRLIENNILVLTNGCASFPLLKLGYCNTKALEYAGKELREILKPDLPPVWHMGECLANAR
;
A
#
# COMPACT_ATOMS: atom_id res chain seq x y z
N ARG A 1 -15.94 12.90 -19.39
CA ARG A 1 -14.65 13.62 -19.52
C ARG A 1 -14.93 15.07 -19.16
N SER A 2 -14.42 15.55 -18.02
CA SER A 2 -14.46 16.97 -17.69
C SER A 2 -13.68 17.75 -18.76
N ASN A 3 -14.24 18.86 -19.22
CA ASN A 3 -13.52 19.75 -20.13
C ASN A 3 -12.45 20.45 -19.27
N ILE A 4 -11.19 20.03 -19.40
CA ILE A 4 -10.08 20.55 -18.59
C ILE A 4 -9.46 21.83 -19.17
N GLU A 5 -9.81 22.18 -20.42
CA GLU A 5 -9.30 23.39 -21.06
C GLU A 5 -9.74 24.65 -20.32
N GLY A 6 -8.80 25.48 -19.91
CA GLY A 6 -9.02 26.77 -19.26
C GLY A 6 -9.38 26.72 -17.77
N LYS A 7 -9.34 25.55 -17.11
CA LYS A 7 -9.52 25.42 -15.66
C LYS A 7 -8.19 25.48 -14.93
N GLU A 8 -8.18 26.14 -13.80
CA GLU A 8 -7.05 26.12 -12.87
C GLU A 8 -6.91 24.73 -12.20
N ILE A 9 -5.68 24.32 -11.89
CA ILE A 9 -5.39 23.01 -11.25
C ILE A 9 -6.18 22.84 -9.95
N LYS A 10 -6.33 23.90 -9.16
CA LYS A 10 -7.08 23.88 -7.91
C LYS A 10 -8.56 23.54 -8.12
N ASP A 11 -9.17 24.09 -9.17
CA ASP A 11 -10.58 23.84 -9.49
C ASP A 11 -10.78 22.41 -9.99
N LEU A 12 -9.83 21.89 -10.79
CA LEU A 12 -9.84 20.50 -11.23
C LEU A 12 -9.70 19.53 -10.06
N ALA A 13 -8.81 19.82 -9.13
CA ALA A 13 -8.62 18.98 -7.93
C ALA A 13 -9.88 18.96 -7.06
N LYS A 14 -10.54 20.11 -6.90
CA LYS A 14 -11.82 20.20 -6.17
C LYS A 14 -12.93 19.42 -6.86
N GLU A 15 -13.11 19.61 -8.18
CA GLU A 15 -14.10 18.87 -8.97
C GLU A 15 -13.87 17.35 -8.87
N LEU A 16 -12.62 16.90 -8.93
CA LEU A 16 -12.25 15.50 -8.75
C LEU A 16 -12.64 14.99 -7.37
N ALA A 17 -12.31 15.73 -6.31
CA ALA A 17 -12.67 15.37 -4.94
C ALA A 17 -14.20 15.28 -4.76
N ASP A 18 -14.94 16.24 -5.29
CA ASP A 18 -16.40 16.26 -5.23
C ASP A 18 -17.01 15.03 -5.93
N ILE A 19 -16.48 14.62 -7.10
CA ILE A 19 -16.92 13.42 -7.81
C ILE A 19 -16.65 12.15 -7.00
N LEU A 20 -15.45 12.01 -6.44
CA LEU A 20 -15.08 10.83 -5.66
C LEU A 20 -15.92 10.72 -4.37
N LEU A 21 -16.14 11.84 -3.68
CA LEU A 21 -16.96 11.89 -2.47
C LEU A 21 -18.44 11.61 -2.78
N GLU A 22 -18.95 12.09 -3.90
CA GLU A 22 -20.33 11.81 -4.33
C GLU A 22 -20.54 10.30 -4.56
N ASP A 23 -19.63 9.63 -5.27
CA ASP A 23 -19.73 8.19 -5.51
C ASP A 23 -19.60 7.36 -4.23
N LEU A 24 -18.80 7.82 -3.25
CA LEU A 24 -18.69 7.17 -1.94
C LEU A 24 -19.96 7.33 -1.10
N SER A 25 -20.48 8.57 -1.01
CA SER A 25 -21.51 8.95 -0.05
C SER A 25 -22.95 8.80 -0.56
N ARG A 26 -23.15 8.52 -1.85
CA ARG A 26 -24.50 8.43 -2.44
C ARG A 26 -25.35 7.35 -1.77
N THR A 27 -26.56 7.73 -1.39
CA THR A 27 -27.55 6.87 -0.74
C THR A 27 -28.84 6.69 -1.56
N VAL A 28 -28.96 7.40 -2.69
CA VAL A 28 -30.11 7.33 -3.60
C VAL A 28 -29.65 6.91 -4.98
N PRO A 29 -30.52 6.25 -5.79
CA PRO A 29 -30.19 5.86 -7.15
C PRO A 29 -29.64 7.02 -7.96
N GLY A 30 -28.58 6.77 -8.72
CA GLY A 30 -27.91 7.77 -9.54
C GLY A 30 -26.76 7.18 -10.33
N GLU A 31 -26.10 8.02 -11.10
CA GLU A 31 -24.97 7.61 -11.92
C GLU A 31 -23.69 7.49 -11.07
N HIS A 32 -23.08 6.31 -11.08
CA HIS A 32 -21.78 6.08 -10.48
C HIS A 32 -20.69 6.57 -11.45
N LYS A 33 -20.21 7.78 -11.25
CA LYS A 33 -19.32 8.50 -12.20
C LYS A 33 -17.99 7.80 -12.42
N THR A 34 -17.34 7.38 -11.33
CA THR A 34 -16.02 6.71 -11.37
C THR A 34 -16.15 5.38 -12.11
N LEU A 35 -17.14 4.55 -11.78
CA LEU A 35 -17.39 3.28 -12.44
C LEU A 35 -17.62 3.48 -13.96
N ARG A 36 -18.45 4.43 -14.34
CA ARG A 36 -18.73 4.71 -15.77
C ARG A 36 -17.55 5.28 -16.54
N ALA A 37 -16.65 6.00 -15.86
CA ALA A 37 -15.48 6.56 -16.52
C ALA A 37 -14.44 5.49 -16.92
N PHE A 38 -14.34 4.42 -16.15
CA PHE A 38 -13.26 3.42 -16.27
C PHE A 38 -13.73 2.04 -16.72
N ALA A 39 -14.95 1.61 -16.40
CA ALA A 39 -15.48 0.32 -16.85
C ALA A 39 -15.84 0.35 -18.35
N THR A 40 -15.65 -0.79 -19.03
CA THR A 40 -16.10 -0.92 -20.43
C THR A 40 -17.62 -0.99 -20.50
N LYS A 41 -18.18 -0.57 -21.65
CA LYS A 41 -19.64 -0.59 -21.85
C LYS A 41 -20.22 -1.99 -21.71
N GLU A 42 -19.55 -2.98 -22.28
CA GLU A 42 -19.95 -4.39 -22.24
C GLU A 42 -20.04 -4.89 -20.79
N ARG A 43 -19.08 -4.51 -19.95
CA ARG A 43 -19.07 -4.87 -18.54
C ARG A 43 -20.21 -4.22 -17.76
N ILE A 44 -20.49 -2.94 -18.04
CA ILE A 44 -21.61 -2.22 -17.42
C ILE A 44 -22.95 -2.86 -17.79
N GLU A 45 -23.15 -3.29 -19.05
CA GLU A 45 -24.38 -3.97 -19.47
C GLU A 45 -24.54 -5.32 -18.73
N VAL A 46 -23.49 -6.13 -18.62
CA VAL A 46 -23.55 -7.38 -17.83
C VAL A 46 -23.94 -7.10 -16.37
N TRP A 47 -23.40 -6.06 -15.75
CA TRP A 47 -23.74 -5.70 -14.37
C TRP A 47 -25.18 -5.21 -14.21
N LYS A 48 -25.73 -4.54 -15.22
CA LYS A 48 -27.15 -4.17 -15.26
C LYS A 48 -28.04 -5.40 -15.37
N ASP A 49 -27.74 -6.31 -16.30
CA ASP A 49 -28.51 -7.53 -16.53
C ASP A 49 -28.52 -8.42 -15.27
N LEU A 50 -27.44 -8.44 -14.50
CA LEU A 50 -27.33 -9.13 -13.23
C LEU A 50 -27.97 -8.37 -12.05
N ASP A 51 -28.43 -7.14 -12.26
CA ASP A 51 -28.95 -6.24 -11.21
C ASP A 51 -27.95 -6.05 -10.03
N ILE A 52 -26.67 -5.80 -10.37
CA ILE A 52 -25.60 -5.63 -9.37
C ILE A 52 -24.88 -4.28 -9.45
N LEU A 53 -25.39 -3.31 -10.23
CA LEU A 53 -24.80 -1.97 -10.22
C LEU A 53 -25.00 -1.30 -8.86
N PRO A 54 -23.92 -0.80 -8.23
CA PRO A 54 -24.01 -0.17 -6.92
C PRO A 54 -24.61 1.24 -7.00
N ILE A 55 -25.25 1.65 -5.93
CA ILE A 55 -25.70 3.04 -5.73
C ILE A 55 -24.53 3.91 -5.28
N GLY A 56 -23.87 3.54 -4.19
CA GLY A 56 -22.71 4.20 -3.61
C GLY A 56 -22.11 3.34 -2.51
N ALA A 57 -20.84 3.57 -2.16
CA ALA A 57 -20.16 2.68 -1.22
C ALA A 57 -20.85 2.60 0.14
N TYR A 58 -21.24 3.74 0.70
CA TYR A 58 -21.94 3.75 1.99
C TYR A 58 -23.31 3.06 1.94
N HIS A 59 -24.07 3.29 0.87
CA HIS A 59 -25.36 2.62 0.70
C HIS A 59 -25.20 1.10 0.71
N GLU A 60 -24.27 0.58 -0.08
CA GLU A 60 -24.09 -0.88 -0.22
C GLU A 60 -23.62 -1.52 1.08
N VAL A 61 -22.78 -0.85 1.86
CA VAL A 61 -22.34 -1.33 3.18
C VAL A 61 -23.50 -1.37 4.17
N PHE A 62 -24.31 -0.31 4.26
CA PHE A 62 -25.48 -0.29 5.15
C PHE A 62 -26.51 -1.31 4.73
N GLU A 63 -26.76 -1.46 3.44
CA GLU A 63 -27.70 -2.44 2.92
C GLU A 63 -27.23 -3.89 3.17
N ALA A 64 -25.91 -4.15 3.09
CA ALA A 64 -25.35 -5.45 3.45
C ALA A 64 -25.57 -5.78 4.94
N PHE A 65 -25.33 -4.83 5.83
CA PHE A 65 -25.64 -5.01 7.27
C PHE A 65 -27.13 -5.24 7.51
N HIS A 66 -28.01 -4.51 6.84
CA HIS A 66 -29.45 -4.69 6.93
C HIS A 66 -29.86 -6.08 6.49
N ARG A 67 -29.50 -6.51 5.29
CA ARG A 67 -29.90 -7.80 4.70
C ARG A 67 -29.37 -9.00 5.47
N THR A 68 -28.16 -8.91 6.02
CA THR A 68 -27.55 -10.00 6.82
C THR A 68 -28.02 -10.03 8.27
N SER A 69 -28.87 -9.10 8.71
CA SER A 69 -29.48 -9.13 10.02
C SER A 69 -30.51 -10.27 10.12
N THR A 70 -30.64 -10.85 11.32
CA THR A 70 -31.53 -12.00 11.57
C THR A 70 -32.97 -11.74 11.11
N GLY A 71 -33.48 -12.57 10.22
CA GLY A 71 -34.87 -12.52 9.76
C GLY A 71 -35.19 -11.43 8.73
N THR A 72 -34.17 -10.71 8.21
CA THR A 72 -34.40 -9.65 7.21
C THR A 72 -34.47 -10.21 5.78
N ASP A 73 -33.42 -10.92 5.34
CA ASP A 73 -33.37 -11.54 4.02
C ASP A 73 -32.97 -13.02 4.16
N GLY A 74 -33.85 -13.91 3.68
CA GLY A 74 -33.63 -15.35 3.69
C GLY A 74 -33.24 -15.91 2.33
N ASP A 75 -33.14 -15.05 1.30
CA ASP A 75 -32.79 -15.47 -0.05
C ASP A 75 -31.29 -15.30 -0.29
N TRP A 76 -30.61 -16.42 -0.42
CA TRP A 76 -29.16 -16.43 -0.65
C TRP A 76 -28.75 -15.77 -1.97
N GLU A 77 -29.59 -15.80 -3.00
CA GLU A 77 -29.30 -15.12 -4.28
C GLU A 77 -29.33 -13.61 -4.13
N ASN A 78 -30.29 -13.07 -3.36
CA ASN A 78 -30.34 -11.64 -3.03
C ASN A 78 -29.13 -11.21 -2.20
N ILE A 79 -28.74 -12.03 -1.21
CA ILE A 79 -27.54 -11.76 -0.40
C ILE A 79 -26.27 -11.81 -1.27
N MET A 80 -26.18 -12.75 -2.21
CA MET A 80 -25.06 -12.83 -3.17
C MET A 80 -25.01 -11.60 -4.08
N LYS A 81 -26.14 -11.13 -4.61
CA LYS A 81 -26.21 -9.88 -5.39
C LYS A 81 -25.72 -8.69 -4.56
N GLN A 82 -26.13 -8.61 -3.28
CA GLN A 82 -25.65 -7.54 -2.40
C GLN A 82 -24.13 -7.61 -2.17
N LEU A 83 -23.57 -8.80 -1.99
CA LEU A 83 -22.12 -8.99 -1.91
C LEU A 83 -21.41 -8.49 -3.17
N LEU A 84 -21.94 -8.79 -4.36
CA LEU A 84 -21.39 -8.31 -5.63
C LEU A 84 -21.50 -6.78 -5.77
N ARG A 85 -22.62 -6.17 -5.35
CA ARG A 85 -22.76 -4.69 -5.30
C ARG A 85 -21.72 -4.06 -4.37
N CYS A 86 -21.53 -4.61 -3.16
CA CYS A 86 -20.47 -4.16 -2.25
C CYS A 86 -19.09 -4.28 -2.89
N GLY A 87 -18.79 -5.39 -3.56
CA GLY A 87 -17.53 -5.60 -4.27
C GLY A 87 -17.30 -4.57 -5.38
N LEU A 88 -18.32 -4.26 -6.19
CA LEU A 88 -18.25 -3.24 -7.23
C LEU A 88 -18.10 -1.83 -6.65
N ALA A 89 -18.86 -1.49 -5.60
CA ALA A 89 -18.75 -0.20 -4.94
C ALA A 89 -17.37 -0.03 -4.32
N PHE A 90 -16.84 -1.05 -3.65
CA PHE A 90 -15.50 -1.02 -3.09
C PHE A 90 -14.43 -0.83 -4.18
N ALA A 91 -14.47 -1.64 -5.26
CA ALA A 91 -13.47 -1.57 -6.32
C ALA A 91 -13.49 -0.24 -7.09
N TRP A 92 -14.66 0.26 -7.45
CA TRP A 92 -14.82 1.38 -8.39
C TRP A 92 -15.04 2.75 -7.73
N SER A 93 -15.43 2.83 -6.45
CA SER A 93 -15.41 4.10 -5.70
C SER A 93 -14.28 4.18 -4.70
N SER A 94 -14.17 3.21 -3.78
CA SER A 94 -13.18 3.32 -2.69
C SER A 94 -11.76 3.08 -3.20
N VAL A 95 -11.47 1.94 -3.82
CA VAL A 95 -10.10 1.58 -4.23
C VAL A 95 -9.63 2.46 -5.39
N LEU A 96 -10.39 2.54 -6.47
CA LEU A 96 -10.02 3.37 -7.63
C LEU A 96 -9.98 4.85 -7.28
N GLY A 97 -10.97 5.35 -6.52
CA GLY A 97 -11.01 6.73 -6.07
C GLY A 97 -9.82 7.10 -5.19
N SER A 98 -9.47 6.24 -4.24
CA SER A 98 -8.29 6.44 -3.39
C SER A 98 -6.98 6.42 -4.20
N SER A 99 -6.86 5.52 -5.18
CA SER A 99 -5.71 5.46 -6.08
C SER A 99 -5.55 6.75 -6.89
N ILE A 100 -6.65 7.28 -7.45
CA ILE A 100 -6.67 8.55 -8.18
C ILE A 100 -6.28 9.71 -7.26
N ALA A 101 -6.84 9.76 -6.05
CA ALA A 101 -6.52 10.80 -5.07
C ALA A 101 -5.04 10.75 -4.66
N MET A 102 -4.50 9.56 -4.40
CA MET A 102 -3.09 9.37 -4.06
C MET A 102 -2.15 9.84 -5.18
N ASP A 103 -2.45 9.49 -6.43
CA ASP A 103 -1.63 9.93 -7.57
C ASP A 103 -1.73 11.44 -7.80
N SER A 104 -2.90 12.02 -7.54
CA SER A 104 -3.10 13.48 -7.66
C SER A 104 -2.36 14.27 -6.57
N LEU A 105 -2.28 13.73 -5.36
CA LEU A 105 -1.64 14.39 -4.21
C LEU A 105 -0.12 14.15 -4.16
N PHE A 106 0.34 12.95 -4.47
CA PHE A 106 1.72 12.53 -4.25
C PHE A 106 2.48 12.16 -5.54
N GLY A 107 1.83 12.27 -6.69
CA GLY A 107 2.39 11.87 -7.97
C GLY A 107 2.24 10.37 -8.26
N ILE A 108 2.39 10.02 -9.54
CA ILE A 108 2.38 8.62 -9.99
C ILE A 108 3.63 7.88 -9.49
N PRO A 109 3.55 6.55 -9.30
CA PRO A 109 4.73 5.76 -8.98
C PRO A 109 5.82 5.87 -10.04
N VAL A 110 7.06 5.98 -9.57
CA VAL A 110 8.24 6.01 -10.43
C VAL A 110 9.05 4.74 -10.16
N ARG A 111 9.43 4.03 -11.24
CA ARG A 111 10.28 2.86 -11.10
C ARG A 111 11.60 3.23 -10.42
N SER A 112 11.92 2.48 -9.39
CA SER A 112 13.17 2.61 -8.65
C SER A 112 13.59 1.27 -8.06
N THR A 113 14.82 1.18 -7.58
CA THR A 113 15.35 0.02 -6.87
C THR A 113 15.46 0.35 -5.39
N VAL A 114 14.93 -0.53 -4.55
CA VAL A 114 15.02 -0.41 -3.08
C VAL A 114 15.65 -1.67 -2.49
N LYS A 115 16.29 -1.52 -1.33
CA LYS A 115 16.65 -2.67 -0.49
C LYS A 115 15.40 -3.21 0.18
N ALA A 116 15.31 -4.51 0.35
CA ALA A 116 14.22 -5.17 1.06
C ALA A 116 14.76 -6.21 2.03
N ASN A 117 13.91 -6.66 2.97
CA ASN A 117 14.21 -7.60 4.04
C ASN A 117 14.94 -6.98 5.24
N LEU A 118 15.02 -7.74 6.35
CA LEU A 118 15.55 -7.28 7.64
C LEU A 118 17.03 -6.88 7.59
N GLY A 119 17.81 -7.44 6.66
CA GLY A 119 19.21 -7.05 6.46
C GLY A 119 19.41 -5.61 6.00
N ALA A 120 18.35 -4.96 5.51
CA ALA A 120 18.38 -3.56 5.11
C ALA A 120 18.21 -2.57 6.28
N LEU A 121 17.95 -3.06 7.51
CA LEU A 121 17.97 -2.24 8.72
C LEU A 121 19.37 -1.65 8.94
N LYS A 122 19.43 -0.44 9.49
CA LYS A 122 20.70 0.28 9.70
C LYS A 122 20.91 0.60 11.16
N GLU A 123 21.97 0.04 11.71
CA GLU A 123 22.43 0.39 13.05
C GLU A 123 23.02 1.81 13.08
N GLY A 124 22.86 2.51 14.18
CA GLY A 124 23.39 3.87 14.37
C GLY A 124 22.54 4.99 13.76
N TYR A 125 21.39 4.67 13.14
CA TYR A 125 20.42 5.65 12.69
C TYR A 125 19.23 5.74 13.65
N VAL A 126 18.53 6.87 13.64
CA VAL A 126 17.18 6.94 14.21
C VAL A 126 16.25 6.19 13.26
N ASN A 127 15.77 5.03 13.69
CA ASN A 127 15.00 4.12 12.86
C ASN A 127 13.49 4.24 13.16
N ILE A 128 12.73 4.71 12.17
CA ILE A 128 11.30 4.95 12.29
C ILE A 128 10.57 3.95 11.38
N ALA A 129 9.74 3.09 11.99
CA ALA A 129 8.81 2.23 11.24
C ALA A 129 7.45 2.91 11.09
N VAL A 130 6.88 2.89 9.88
CA VAL A 130 5.55 3.40 9.58
C VAL A 130 4.64 2.24 9.17
N HIS A 131 3.51 2.09 9.86
CA HIS A 131 2.63 0.92 9.78
C HIS A 131 1.16 1.34 9.74
N GLY A 132 0.43 0.82 8.77
CA GLY A 132 -1.01 1.00 8.64
C GLY A 132 -1.44 1.54 7.28
N HIS A 133 -2.43 2.45 7.23
CA HIS A 133 -3.13 2.89 6.02
C HIS A 133 -3.43 4.40 5.97
N SER A 134 -2.62 5.24 6.62
CA SER A 134 -2.76 6.73 6.61
C SER A 134 -1.63 7.40 5.80
N PRO A 135 -1.73 7.41 4.47
CA PRO A 135 -0.62 7.83 3.61
C PRO A 135 -0.27 9.32 3.74
N LEU A 136 -1.25 10.20 4.03
CA LEU A 136 -1.01 11.64 4.13
C LEU A 136 -0.08 11.97 5.32
N LEU A 137 -0.41 11.49 6.51
CA LEU A 137 0.42 11.71 7.70
C LEU A 137 1.80 11.06 7.56
N VAL A 138 1.85 9.82 7.04
CA VAL A 138 3.11 9.10 6.82
C VAL A 138 4.01 9.84 5.83
N SER A 139 3.45 10.35 4.73
CA SER A 139 4.18 11.15 3.75
C SER A 139 4.80 12.38 4.40
N GLU A 140 4.06 13.05 5.28
CA GLU A 140 4.55 14.23 5.98
C GLU A 140 5.61 13.88 7.04
N ILE A 141 5.47 12.76 7.76
CA ILE A 141 6.50 12.26 8.70
C ILE A 141 7.82 12.00 7.95
N VAL A 142 7.76 11.33 6.80
CA VAL A 142 8.94 11.06 5.97
C VAL A 142 9.57 12.36 5.47
N ARG A 143 8.75 13.30 4.99
CA ARG A 143 9.22 14.60 4.49
C ARG A 143 9.90 15.41 5.58
N GLN A 144 9.32 15.49 6.78
CA GLN A 144 9.92 16.21 7.92
C GLN A 144 11.22 15.55 8.38
N GLY A 145 11.23 14.24 8.59
CA GLY A 145 12.41 13.55 9.08
C GLY A 145 13.60 13.55 8.09
N ARG A 146 13.35 13.89 6.83
CA ARG A 146 14.40 14.09 5.81
C ARG A 146 14.85 15.53 5.67
N SER A 147 14.23 16.48 6.38
CA SER A 147 14.71 17.85 6.39
C SER A 147 16.10 17.95 7.03
N GLN A 148 16.90 18.90 6.57
CA GLN A 148 18.24 19.14 7.13
C GLN A 148 18.20 19.43 8.62
N GLU A 149 17.14 20.08 9.10
CA GLU A 149 16.90 20.37 10.50
C GLU A 149 16.88 19.08 11.34
N PHE A 150 16.02 18.13 11.00
CA PHE A 150 15.86 16.88 11.77
C PHE A 150 17.04 15.93 11.60
N ILE A 151 17.67 15.90 10.42
CA ILE A 151 18.91 15.13 10.21
C ILE A 151 20.02 15.66 11.10
N GLN A 152 20.16 17.00 11.22
CA GLN A 152 21.17 17.60 12.09
C GLN A 152 20.85 17.34 13.56
N MET A 153 19.58 17.48 13.98
CA MET A 153 19.16 17.13 15.34
C MET A 153 19.48 15.68 15.71
N ALA A 154 19.26 14.73 14.80
CA ALA A 154 19.62 13.34 15.01
C ALA A 154 21.15 13.15 15.17
N LYS A 155 21.95 13.84 14.35
CA LYS A 155 23.42 13.83 14.43
C LYS A 155 23.93 14.43 15.74
N ASP A 156 23.33 15.50 16.23
CA ASP A 156 23.69 16.13 17.51
C ASP A 156 23.44 15.20 18.69
N LYS A 157 22.54 14.22 18.50
CA LYS A 157 22.28 13.13 19.45
C LYS A 157 23.13 11.89 19.22
N GLY A 158 24.08 11.93 18.29
CA GLY A 158 25.04 10.87 18.00
C GLY A 158 24.52 9.81 16.99
N ALA A 159 23.40 10.04 16.33
CA ALA A 159 22.95 9.19 15.23
C ALA A 159 23.62 9.58 13.90
N LEU A 160 23.70 8.64 12.96
CA LEU A 160 24.21 8.89 11.61
C LEU A 160 23.20 9.65 10.72
N GLY A 161 21.93 9.65 11.11
CA GLY A 161 20.81 10.27 10.42
C GLY A 161 19.49 9.63 10.80
N ILE A 162 18.46 9.79 9.97
CA ILE A 162 17.14 9.19 10.18
C ILE A 162 16.84 8.24 9.03
N GLN A 163 16.31 7.04 9.34
CA GLN A 163 15.94 6.04 8.37
C GLN A 163 14.48 5.63 8.56
N PHE A 164 13.78 5.45 7.44
CA PHE A 164 12.36 5.06 7.42
C PHE A 164 12.16 3.65 6.89
N TYR A 165 11.26 2.92 7.54
CA TYR A 165 10.93 1.55 7.20
C TYR A 165 9.43 1.37 7.06
N GLY A 166 9.03 0.69 5.98
CA GLY A 166 7.64 0.50 5.63
C GLY A 166 7.10 -0.84 6.10
N ILE A 167 5.97 -0.79 6.79
CA ILE A 167 5.15 -1.94 7.17
C ILE A 167 3.75 -1.71 6.61
N CYS A 168 3.16 -2.71 5.94
CA CYS A 168 1.85 -2.60 5.32
C CYS A 168 1.73 -1.45 4.30
N CYS A 169 0.50 -0.99 4.06
CA CYS A 169 0.18 -0.07 2.96
C CYS A 169 0.76 1.34 3.12
N SER A 170 0.79 1.92 4.32
CA SER A 170 1.42 3.24 4.54
C SER A 170 2.91 3.21 4.17
N GLY A 171 3.60 2.13 4.53
CA GLY A 171 5.00 1.93 4.14
C GLY A 171 5.17 1.76 2.63
N LEU A 172 4.31 0.96 2.00
CA LEU A 172 4.36 0.75 0.54
C LEU A 172 4.04 2.04 -0.22
N SER A 173 3.05 2.83 0.20
CA SER A 173 2.70 4.07 -0.47
C SER A 173 3.81 5.11 -0.40
N ALA A 174 4.58 5.15 0.69
CA ALA A 174 5.72 6.03 0.84
C ALA A 174 6.95 5.57 0.04
N MET A 175 7.15 4.25 -0.07
CA MET A 175 8.33 3.63 -0.67
C MET A 175 8.57 4.05 -2.12
N TYR A 176 7.57 4.05 -2.97
CA TYR A 176 7.71 4.34 -4.40
C TYR A 176 7.49 5.82 -4.75
N ARG A 177 7.22 6.67 -3.76
CA ARG A 177 7.13 8.13 -3.89
C ARG A 177 8.28 8.86 -3.21
N TYR A 178 8.88 8.24 -2.18
CA TYR A 178 9.99 8.81 -1.42
C TYR A 178 11.18 7.86 -1.41
N GLU A 179 12.25 8.25 -2.07
CA GLU A 179 13.50 7.47 -2.09
C GLU A 179 13.98 7.13 -0.67
N GLY A 180 14.43 5.89 -0.48
CA GLY A 180 15.04 5.43 0.77
C GLY A 180 14.06 5.00 1.87
N VAL A 181 12.77 4.90 1.63
CA VAL A 181 11.86 4.15 2.51
C VAL A 181 11.99 2.66 2.18
N ILE A 182 12.37 1.86 3.16
CA ILE A 182 12.75 0.45 3.00
C ILE A 182 11.58 -0.45 3.37
N PRO A 183 11.07 -1.33 2.48
CA PRO A 183 10.03 -2.30 2.82
C PRO A 183 10.59 -3.43 3.66
N LEU A 184 10.08 -3.62 4.87
CA LEU A 184 10.53 -4.69 5.76
C LEU A 184 9.56 -5.85 5.84
N SER A 185 8.28 -5.58 6.09
CA SER A 185 7.32 -6.64 6.37
C SER A 185 5.87 -6.20 6.18
N ASN A 186 4.99 -7.21 6.06
CA ASN A 186 3.57 -7.05 6.31
C ASN A 186 3.29 -7.04 7.83
N ALA A 187 2.02 -6.86 8.21
CA ALA A 187 1.59 -6.78 9.60
C ALA A 187 1.98 -8.03 10.44
N ILE A 188 1.91 -9.23 9.85
CA ILE A 188 2.19 -10.50 10.57
C ILE A 188 3.68 -10.59 10.94
N GLY A 189 4.57 -10.04 10.13
CA GLY A 189 6.00 -10.02 10.42
C GLY A 189 6.47 -8.83 11.26
N ALA A 190 5.55 -7.97 11.74
CA ALA A 190 5.91 -6.79 12.54
C ALA A 190 6.71 -7.13 13.81
N GLU A 191 6.36 -8.23 14.48
CA GLU A 191 7.09 -8.69 15.67
C GLU A 191 8.53 -9.10 15.35
N LEU A 192 8.79 -9.68 14.17
CA LEU A 192 10.15 -10.01 13.73
C LEU A 192 10.98 -8.76 13.51
N VAL A 193 10.38 -7.70 12.96
CA VAL A 193 11.03 -6.41 12.78
C VAL A 193 11.41 -5.80 14.13
N LEU A 194 10.47 -5.74 15.07
CA LEU A 194 10.71 -5.25 16.43
C LEU A 194 11.74 -6.09 17.17
N GLY A 195 11.69 -7.42 17.00
CA GLY A 195 12.61 -8.38 17.61
C GLY A 195 14.08 -8.21 17.21
N THR A 196 14.38 -7.45 16.15
CA THR A 196 15.76 -7.06 15.82
C THR A 196 16.36 -6.08 16.82
N GLY A 197 15.55 -5.38 17.62
CA GLY A 197 15.97 -4.30 18.49
C GLY A 197 16.38 -3.02 17.76
N ALA A 198 16.31 -2.96 16.44
CA ALA A 198 16.81 -1.83 15.65
C ALA A 198 15.85 -0.64 15.56
N ILE A 199 14.54 -0.83 15.81
CA ILE A 199 13.53 0.21 15.64
C ILE A 199 13.39 1.09 16.88
N ASP A 200 13.54 2.39 16.71
CA ASP A 200 13.43 3.37 17.80
C ASP A 200 12.00 3.83 18.03
N LEU A 201 11.28 4.08 16.94
CA LEU A 201 9.89 4.50 17.00
C LEU A 201 9.05 3.74 15.97
N TRP A 202 7.89 3.28 16.41
CA TRP A 202 6.89 2.62 15.58
C TRP A 202 5.64 3.48 15.51
N VAL A 203 5.33 3.98 14.33
CA VAL A 203 4.08 4.74 14.09
C VAL A 203 3.01 3.77 13.61
N ALA A 204 1.98 3.59 14.42
CA ALA A 204 0.83 2.77 14.12
C ALA A 204 -0.37 3.68 13.82
N ASP A 205 -0.84 3.66 12.59
CA ASP A 205 -2.01 4.45 12.23
C ASP A 205 -3.31 3.60 12.27
N VAL A 206 -3.91 3.27 11.18
CA VAL A 206 -5.18 2.53 11.11
C VAL A 206 -5.02 1.23 10.33
N GLN A 207 -5.73 0.18 10.77
CA GLN A 207 -5.80 -1.17 10.19
C GLN A 207 -4.50 -1.99 10.28
N ASP A 208 -4.70 -3.30 10.43
CA ASP A 208 -3.67 -4.35 10.43
C ASP A 208 -2.58 -4.18 11.49
N VAL A 209 -2.85 -3.43 12.56
CA VAL A 209 -1.94 -3.26 13.69
C VAL A 209 -2.35 -4.19 14.83
N TYR A 210 -1.57 -5.23 15.07
CA TYR A 210 -1.85 -6.21 16.09
C TYR A 210 -1.36 -5.77 17.47
N PRO A 211 -2.17 -5.91 18.55
CA PRO A 211 -1.76 -5.54 19.91
C PRO A 211 -0.50 -6.24 20.40
N SER A 212 -0.18 -7.44 19.91
CA SER A 212 1.02 -8.21 20.29
C SER A 212 2.34 -7.48 20.03
N ILE A 213 2.37 -6.52 19.12
CA ILE A 213 3.57 -5.69 18.92
C ILE A 213 4.00 -4.94 20.18
N MET A 214 3.05 -4.64 21.09
CA MET A 214 3.33 -3.91 22.32
C MET A 214 4.21 -4.69 23.28
N ASP A 215 4.02 -6.02 23.36
CA ASP A 215 4.83 -6.87 24.22
C ASP A 215 6.27 -6.95 23.71
N VAL A 216 6.46 -7.09 22.41
CA VAL A 216 7.80 -7.11 21.80
C VAL A 216 8.45 -5.72 21.88
N ALA A 217 7.72 -4.66 21.55
CA ALA A 217 8.23 -3.28 21.64
C ALA A 217 8.73 -2.95 23.07
N LYS A 218 7.99 -3.39 24.09
CA LYS A 218 8.41 -3.21 25.49
C LYS A 218 9.73 -3.89 25.82
N CYS A 219 9.98 -5.09 25.30
CA CYS A 219 11.23 -5.81 25.52
C CYS A 219 12.45 -5.04 24.96
N PHE A 220 12.26 -4.33 23.86
CA PHE A 220 13.32 -3.57 23.18
C PHE A 220 13.23 -2.05 23.44
N LYS A 221 12.38 -1.60 24.36
CA LYS A 221 12.10 -0.19 24.67
C LYS A 221 11.73 0.63 23.40
N THR A 222 11.20 0.00 22.37
CA THR A 222 10.71 0.71 21.18
C THR A 222 9.49 1.55 21.56
N THR A 223 9.49 2.83 21.25
CA THR A 223 8.32 3.68 21.44
C THR A 223 7.29 3.36 20.38
N VAL A 224 6.09 3.02 20.79
CA VAL A 224 4.94 2.84 19.88
C VAL A 224 4.03 4.04 20.00
N VAL A 225 3.70 4.66 18.87
CA VAL A 225 2.82 5.81 18.74
C VAL A 225 1.60 5.41 17.93
N THR A 226 0.41 5.68 18.44
CA THR A 226 -0.84 5.56 17.67
C THR A 226 -1.34 6.93 17.26
N THR A 227 -1.90 7.04 16.05
CA THR A 227 -2.33 8.32 15.47
C THR A 227 -3.81 8.41 15.15
N SER A 228 -4.52 7.26 15.10
CA SER A 228 -5.96 7.22 14.85
C SER A 228 -6.73 6.96 16.14
N ASP A 229 -7.79 7.75 16.39
CA ASP A 229 -8.70 7.54 17.52
C ASP A 229 -9.45 6.20 17.46
N SER A 230 -9.63 5.67 16.25
CA SER A 230 -10.30 4.38 16.02
C SER A 230 -9.35 3.16 16.10
N ALA A 231 -8.06 3.36 16.31
CA ALA A 231 -7.04 2.30 16.28
C ALA A 231 -5.98 2.48 17.37
N ARG A 232 -6.41 2.64 18.61
CA ARG A 232 -5.52 2.79 19.77
C ARG A 232 -5.00 1.46 20.27
N LEU A 233 -3.76 1.46 20.74
CA LEU A 233 -3.13 0.32 21.39
C LEU A 233 -2.91 0.63 22.88
N PRO A 234 -3.32 -0.24 23.81
CA PRO A 234 -3.06 -0.07 25.23
C PRO A 234 -1.55 0.01 25.51
N GLY A 235 -1.13 1.07 26.19
CA GLY A 235 0.27 1.30 26.53
C GLY A 235 1.10 2.05 25.48
N ALA A 236 0.57 2.31 24.30
CA ALA A 236 1.17 3.18 23.32
C ALA A 236 0.96 4.67 23.64
N GLU A 237 1.90 5.53 23.26
CA GLU A 237 1.68 6.97 23.24
C GLU A 237 0.65 7.29 22.14
N HIS A 238 -0.25 8.24 22.39
CA HIS A 238 -1.27 8.60 21.41
C HIS A 238 -1.14 10.05 20.98
N TYR A 239 -0.93 10.25 19.69
CA TYR A 239 -0.90 11.56 19.03
C TYR A 239 -2.05 11.61 18.01
N GLY A 240 -3.24 12.01 18.47
CA GLY A 240 -4.45 12.00 17.65
C GLY A 240 -4.29 12.81 16.37
N TYR A 241 -4.62 12.21 15.24
CA TYR A 241 -4.69 12.85 13.93
C TYR A 241 -6.14 12.89 13.46
N ASP A 242 -6.67 14.10 13.29
CA ASP A 242 -8.01 14.28 12.77
C ASP A 242 -8.01 14.17 11.23
N HIS A 243 -8.41 13.02 10.75
CA HIS A 243 -8.50 12.73 9.31
C HIS A 243 -9.56 13.57 8.57
N HIS A 244 -10.48 14.20 9.29
CA HIS A 244 -11.60 14.96 8.71
C HIS A 244 -11.35 16.46 8.63
N HIS A 245 -10.63 17.03 9.60
CA HIS A 245 -10.50 18.47 9.76
C HIS A 245 -9.05 18.98 9.76
N SER A 246 -8.04 18.08 9.84
CA SER A 246 -6.64 18.48 9.82
C SER A 246 -6.26 19.17 8.51
N ASN A 247 -5.58 20.30 8.61
CA ASN A 247 -4.94 20.97 7.49
C ASN A 247 -3.45 20.58 7.38
N LEU A 248 -2.77 21.07 6.35
CA LEU A 248 -1.37 20.73 6.11
C LEU A 248 -0.43 21.23 7.21
N ASP A 249 -0.73 22.37 7.84
CA ASP A 249 0.11 22.94 8.91
C ASP A 249 0.00 22.10 10.19
N GLU A 250 -1.21 21.65 10.54
CA GLU A 250 -1.44 20.74 11.66
C GLU A 250 -0.80 19.37 11.40
N THR A 251 -0.95 18.83 10.20
CA THR A 251 -0.31 17.58 9.80
C THR A 251 1.21 17.68 9.90
N SER A 252 1.78 18.79 9.43
CA SER A 252 3.21 19.06 9.50
C SER A 252 3.71 19.21 10.95
N SER A 253 2.94 19.92 11.80
CA SER A 253 3.25 20.09 13.22
C SER A 253 3.27 18.74 13.97
N LEU A 254 2.25 17.90 13.71
CA LEU A 254 2.18 16.56 14.26
C LEU A 254 3.35 15.68 13.78
N ALA A 255 3.66 15.71 12.49
CA ALA A 255 4.78 14.97 11.92
C ALA A 255 6.12 15.36 12.57
N LYS A 256 6.36 16.66 12.78
CA LYS A 256 7.55 17.15 13.52
C LYS A 256 7.59 16.63 14.95
N THR A 257 6.46 16.60 15.63
CA THR A 257 6.34 16.06 17.00
C THR A 257 6.73 14.58 17.04
N ILE A 258 6.24 13.79 16.08
CA ILE A 258 6.55 12.36 15.97
C ILE A 258 8.04 12.14 15.65
N VAL A 259 8.63 12.90 14.74
CA VAL A 259 10.07 12.79 14.42
C VAL A 259 10.94 13.19 15.63
N ASN A 260 10.57 14.25 16.35
CA ASN A 260 11.26 14.62 17.62
C ASN A 260 11.19 13.49 18.64
N ARG A 261 10.01 12.84 18.77
CA ARG A 261 9.85 11.71 19.68
C ARG A 261 10.75 10.53 19.29
N ALA A 262 10.93 10.29 17.98
CA ALA A 262 11.83 9.24 17.49
C ALA A 262 13.29 9.52 17.87
N ILE A 263 13.76 10.75 17.71
CA ILE A 263 15.13 11.16 18.10
C ILE A 263 15.33 10.97 19.62
N LYS A 264 14.34 11.32 20.42
CA LYS A 264 14.38 11.08 21.86
C LYS A 264 14.40 9.59 22.20
N SER A 265 13.60 8.77 21.51
CA SER A 265 13.62 7.30 21.68
C SER A 265 14.99 6.71 21.38
N TYR A 266 15.66 7.16 20.34
CA TYR A 266 17.03 6.73 20.04
C TYR A 266 17.99 6.98 21.20
N GLU A 267 17.91 8.14 21.88
CA GLU A 267 18.72 8.43 23.07
C GLU A 267 18.40 7.49 24.24
N GLU A 268 17.10 7.22 24.45
CA GLU A 268 16.61 6.38 25.56
C GLU A 268 16.94 4.89 25.40
N ARG A 269 17.36 4.47 24.18
CA ARG A 269 17.58 3.07 23.81
C ARG A 269 19.05 2.70 23.53
N ARG A 270 20.01 3.52 23.90
CA ARG A 270 21.44 3.30 23.64
C ARG A 270 22.01 2.01 24.25
N ASP A 271 21.35 1.46 25.26
CA ASP A 271 21.73 0.22 25.95
C ASP A 271 21.07 -1.04 25.31
N ILE A 272 20.25 -0.87 24.30
CA ILE A 272 19.56 -1.98 23.64
C ILE A 272 20.50 -2.66 22.64
N SER A 273 20.61 -3.98 22.79
CA SER A 273 21.33 -4.80 21.82
C SER A 273 20.53 -4.94 20.53
N VAL A 274 21.19 -4.74 19.40
CA VAL A 274 20.60 -4.83 18.06
C VAL A 274 21.13 -6.09 17.38
N PHE A 275 20.22 -6.86 16.76
CA PHE A 275 20.55 -8.00 15.93
C PHE A 275 19.90 -7.86 14.55
N ILE A 276 20.70 -7.56 13.54
CA ILE A 276 20.23 -7.43 12.15
C ILE A 276 20.69 -8.66 11.37
N PRO A 277 19.74 -9.47 10.82
CA PRO A 277 20.08 -10.57 9.95
C PRO A 277 20.83 -10.09 8.69
N GLN A 278 21.86 -10.83 8.26
CA GLN A 278 22.70 -10.46 7.13
C GLN A 278 22.07 -10.85 5.78
N TYR A 279 20.77 -10.64 5.62
CA TYR A 279 20.05 -10.93 4.38
C TYR A 279 19.27 -9.71 3.91
N GLU A 280 19.69 -9.16 2.80
CA GLU A 280 18.98 -8.12 2.05
C GLU A 280 18.96 -8.46 0.57
N VAL A 281 18.03 -7.87 -0.15
CA VAL A 281 17.87 -8.05 -1.60
C VAL A 281 17.46 -6.74 -2.24
N ASP A 282 17.92 -6.50 -3.46
CA ASP A 282 17.42 -5.41 -4.28
C ASP A 282 16.07 -5.81 -4.88
N ALA A 283 15.08 -4.94 -4.78
CA ALA A 283 13.77 -5.12 -5.35
C ALA A 283 13.39 -3.91 -6.22
N GLU A 284 12.82 -4.16 -7.36
CA GLU A 284 12.31 -3.15 -8.27
C GLU A 284 10.84 -2.87 -7.98
N ILE A 285 10.50 -1.59 -7.86
CA ILE A 285 9.19 -1.11 -7.43
C ILE A 285 8.72 0.03 -8.32
N GLY A 286 7.44 0.42 -8.16
CA GLY A 286 6.89 1.62 -8.79
C GLY A 286 6.52 1.42 -10.26
N PHE A 287 6.16 0.21 -10.65
CA PHE A 287 5.65 -0.03 -11.99
C PHE A 287 4.31 0.70 -12.17
N SER A 288 4.21 1.47 -13.24
CA SER A 288 3.01 2.22 -13.64
C SER A 288 2.76 2.04 -15.14
N LEU A 289 1.55 2.36 -15.59
CA LEU A 289 1.22 2.34 -17.00
C LEU A 289 2.11 3.30 -17.80
N GLU A 290 2.41 4.46 -17.23
CA GLU A 290 3.29 5.46 -17.80
C GLU A 290 4.69 4.91 -18.01
N TYR A 291 5.24 4.21 -17.00
CA TYR A 291 6.54 3.57 -17.13
C TYR A 291 6.53 2.50 -18.23
N ILE A 292 5.54 1.60 -18.22
CA ILE A 292 5.42 0.53 -19.23
C ILE A 292 5.30 1.11 -20.64
N ASN A 293 4.48 2.16 -20.82
CA ASN A 293 4.36 2.84 -22.11
C ASN A 293 5.68 3.50 -22.54
N SER A 294 6.42 4.10 -21.62
CA SER A 294 7.73 4.69 -21.94
C SER A 294 8.78 3.64 -22.31
N HIS A 295 8.75 2.48 -21.64
CA HIS A 295 9.70 1.40 -21.84
C HIS A 295 9.48 0.62 -23.15
N TYR A 296 8.24 0.21 -23.44
CA TYR A 296 7.87 -0.53 -24.63
C TYR A 296 7.28 0.32 -25.76
N GLY A 297 7.10 1.63 -25.54
CA GLY A 297 6.33 2.50 -26.44
C GLY A 297 4.81 2.33 -26.31
N SER A 298 4.33 1.19 -25.82
CA SER A 298 2.90 0.94 -25.57
C SER A 298 2.71 -0.34 -24.74
N ILE A 299 1.72 -0.33 -23.85
CA ILE A 299 1.23 -1.54 -23.16
C ILE A 299 0.69 -2.61 -24.14
N LYS A 300 0.43 -2.24 -25.39
CA LYS A 300 -0.03 -3.17 -26.43
C LYS A 300 0.94 -4.33 -26.66
N VAL A 301 2.23 -4.15 -26.42
CA VAL A 301 3.25 -5.22 -26.52
C VAL A 301 2.86 -6.41 -25.61
N ILE A 302 2.43 -6.13 -24.36
CA ILE A 302 1.96 -7.17 -23.45
C ILE A 302 0.65 -7.80 -23.93
N ALA A 303 -0.28 -6.97 -24.44
CA ALA A 303 -1.56 -7.46 -24.98
C ALA A 303 -1.38 -8.33 -26.23
N GLU A 304 -0.43 -8.02 -27.08
CA GLU A 304 -0.07 -8.81 -28.27
C GLU A 304 0.58 -10.12 -27.85
N ALA A 305 1.51 -10.10 -26.90
CA ALA A 305 2.13 -11.31 -26.35
C ALA A 305 1.09 -12.28 -25.73
N LEU A 306 0.04 -11.73 -25.07
CA LEU A 306 -1.10 -12.54 -24.60
C LEU A 306 -1.90 -13.16 -25.77
N LYS A 307 -2.20 -12.39 -26.82
CA LYS A 307 -2.94 -12.88 -28.00
C LYS A 307 -2.17 -13.94 -28.77
N GLU A 308 -0.85 -13.80 -28.84
CA GLU A 308 0.05 -14.75 -29.50
C GLU A 308 0.36 -15.99 -28.63
N GLY A 309 -0.12 -16.05 -27.41
CA GLY A 309 0.13 -17.15 -26.46
C GLY A 309 1.56 -17.21 -25.90
N LYS A 310 2.35 -16.15 -26.09
CA LYS A 310 3.71 -16.04 -25.51
C LYS A 310 3.67 -15.79 -24.01
N ILE A 311 2.68 -15.04 -23.54
CA ILE A 311 2.33 -14.94 -22.12
C ILE A 311 1.01 -15.66 -21.93
N SER A 312 0.99 -16.62 -20.99
CA SER A 312 -0.21 -17.43 -20.69
C SER A 312 -1.28 -16.63 -19.95
N GLY A 313 -0.90 -15.53 -19.28
CA GLY A 313 -1.80 -14.67 -18.55
C GLY A 313 -1.08 -13.56 -17.78
N VAL A 314 -1.88 -12.70 -17.16
CA VAL A 314 -1.42 -11.72 -16.17
C VAL A 314 -2.24 -11.95 -14.89
N VAL A 315 -1.57 -12.13 -13.76
CA VAL A 315 -2.21 -12.38 -12.47
C VAL A 315 -1.76 -11.34 -11.46
N ASN A 316 -2.72 -10.70 -10.78
CA ASN A 316 -2.42 -9.77 -9.69
C ASN A 316 -2.55 -10.49 -8.34
N LEU A 317 -1.43 -10.63 -7.63
CA LEU A 317 -1.36 -11.15 -6.27
C LEU A 317 -1.43 -9.97 -5.30
N VAL A 318 -2.57 -9.82 -4.65
CA VAL A 318 -2.89 -8.68 -3.80
C VAL A 318 -3.59 -9.10 -2.52
N GLY A 319 -3.51 -8.28 -1.50
CA GLY A 319 -4.26 -8.40 -0.25
C GLY A 319 -3.38 -8.61 0.97
N CYS A 320 -4.02 -9.02 2.06
CA CYS A 320 -3.39 -9.26 3.35
C CYS A 320 -2.86 -10.69 3.46
N ASN A 321 -2.06 -10.97 4.48
CA ASN A 321 -1.61 -12.31 4.79
C ASN A 321 -2.51 -12.96 5.86
N ASN A 322 -2.60 -14.28 5.84
CA ASN A 322 -3.37 -15.04 6.80
C ASN A 322 -2.44 -15.65 7.86
N PRO A 323 -2.60 -15.29 9.17
CA PRO A 323 -1.74 -15.83 10.23
C PRO A 323 -1.95 -17.33 10.52
N ARG A 324 -3.00 -17.95 9.95
CA ARG A 324 -3.31 -19.37 10.12
C ARG A 324 -2.62 -20.29 9.12
N ILE A 325 -1.88 -19.75 8.16
CA ILE A 325 -1.10 -20.50 7.18
C ILE A 325 0.39 -20.30 7.42
N ILE A 326 1.22 -21.16 6.85
CA ILE A 326 2.67 -20.99 6.93
C ILE A 326 3.05 -19.63 6.35
N TYR A 327 3.76 -18.86 7.16
CA TYR A 327 4.13 -17.47 6.86
C TYR A 327 4.73 -17.35 5.45
N GLU A 328 4.12 -16.48 4.66
CA GLU A 328 4.50 -16.11 3.29
C GLU A 328 4.52 -17.24 2.24
N LYS A 329 4.50 -18.52 2.66
CA LYS A 329 4.70 -19.68 1.77
C LYS A 329 3.70 -19.72 0.61
N ALA A 330 2.41 -19.52 0.87
CA ALA A 330 1.38 -19.65 -0.16
C ALA A 330 1.56 -18.64 -1.30
N ILE A 331 1.91 -17.38 -0.98
CA ILE A 331 2.15 -16.34 -1.97
C ILE A 331 3.39 -16.63 -2.80
N VAL A 332 4.46 -17.07 -2.14
CA VAL A 332 5.73 -17.38 -2.82
C VAL A 332 5.59 -18.58 -3.75
N ASP A 333 5.01 -19.69 -3.26
CA ASP A 333 4.79 -20.90 -4.06
C ASP A 333 3.88 -20.62 -5.27
N LEU A 334 2.84 -19.78 -5.07
CA LEU A 334 1.94 -19.41 -6.15
C LEU A 334 2.65 -18.52 -7.19
N ALA A 335 3.35 -17.47 -6.76
CA ALA A 335 4.10 -16.60 -7.66
C ALA A 335 5.14 -17.40 -8.47
N HIS A 336 5.87 -18.30 -7.82
CA HIS A 336 6.85 -19.15 -8.49
C HIS A 336 6.23 -19.98 -9.62
N ARG A 337 5.12 -20.67 -9.31
CA ARG A 337 4.40 -21.48 -10.30
C ARG A 337 3.82 -20.64 -11.45
N LEU A 338 3.34 -19.43 -11.16
CA LEU A 338 2.80 -18.54 -12.18
C LEU A 338 3.88 -18.12 -13.17
N ILE A 339 5.03 -17.62 -12.69
CA ILE A 339 6.12 -17.16 -13.57
C ILE A 339 6.76 -18.32 -14.35
N GLU A 340 6.88 -19.52 -13.75
CA GLU A 340 7.35 -20.73 -14.43
C GLU A 340 6.46 -21.10 -15.63
N ASN A 341 5.15 -20.82 -15.54
CA ASN A 341 4.17 -21.10 -16.58
C ASN A 341 3.89 -19.89 -17.51
N ASN A 342 4.86 -19.01 -17.68
CA ASN A 342 4.78 -17.83 -18.55
C ASN A 342 3.64 -16.84 -18.17
N ILE A 343 3.32 -16.74 -16.90
CA ILE A 343 2.34 -15.77 -16.40
C ILE A 343 3.08 -14.58 -15.78
N LEU A 344 2.80 -13.39 -16.28
CA LEU A 344 3.29 -12.16 -15.69
C LEU A 344 2.55 -11.91 -14.36
N VAL A 345 3.30 -11.70 -13.28
CA VAL A 345 2.72 -11.44 -11.97
C VAL A 345 2.80 -9.94 -11.65
N LEU A 346 1.65 -9.38 -11.28
CA LEU A 346 1.56 -8.06 -10.64
C LEU A 346 1.37 -8.30 -9.14
N THR A 347 1.86 -7.39 -8.31
CA THR A 347 1.69 -7.54 -6.86
C THR A 347 1.52 -6.20 -6.15
N ASN A 348 0.69 -6.21 -5.10
CA ASN A 348 0.30 -5.04 -4.32
C ASN A 348 0.08 -5.41 -2.85
N GLY A 349 0.18 -4.40 -1.98
CA GLY A 349 -0.16 -4.53 -0.58
C GLY A 349 0.67 -5.55 0.17
N CYS A 350 0.12 -6.14 1.22
CA CYS A 350 0.85 -7.09 2.07
C CYS A 350 1.30 -8.36 1.37
N ALA A 351 0.62 -8.78 0.29
CA ALA A 351 1.04 -9.92 -0.53
C ALA A 351 2.36 -9.65 -1.27
N SER A 352 2.75 -8.39 -1.47
CA SER A 352 4.00 -8.05 -2.14
C SER A 352 5.26 -8.25 -1.29
N PHE A 353 5.16 -8.14 0.03
CA PHE A 353 6.36 -8.22 0.90
C PHE A 353 7.16 -9.52 0.76
N PRO A 354 6.54 -10.73 0.73
CA PRO A 354 7.30 -11.94 0.47
C PRO A 354 8.06 -11.89 -0.86
N LEU A 355 7.43 -11.34 -1.90
CA LEU A 355 8.00 -11.27 -3.24
C LEU A 355 9.13 -10.22 -3.33
N LEU A 356 8.99 -9.09 -2.63
CA LEU A 356 10.07 -8.11 -2.46
C LEU A 356 11.26 -8.71 -1.71
N LYS A 357 11.01 -9.29 -0.53
CA LYS A 357 12.05 -9.79 0.38
C LYS A 357 12.81 -11.00 -0.13
N LEU A 358 12.19 -11.82 -0.97
CA LEU A 358 12.77 -13.06 -1.50
C LEU A 358 13.26 -12.92 -2.96
N GLY A 359 13.29 -11.68 -3.48
CA GLY A 359 13.93 -11.36 -4.76
C GLY A 359 13.10 -11.65 -6.00
N TYR A 360 11.79 -11.92 -5.89
CA TYR A 360 10.93 -12.12 -7.06
C TYR A 360 10.69 -10.82 -7.86
N CYS A 361 10.74 -9.68 -7.19
CA CYS A 361 10.69 -8.35 -7.82
C CYS A 361 12.09 -7.89 -8.30
N ASN A 362 12.96 -8.81 -8.69
CA ASN A 362 14.29 -8.56 -9.19
C ASN A 362 14.50 -9.30 -10.51
N THR A 363 15.29 -8.74 -11.42
CA THR A 363 15.59 -9.39 -12.73
C THR A 363 16.27 -10.74 -12.59
N LYS A 364 16.97 -11.03 -11.50
CA LYS A 364 17.51 -12.35 -11.22
C LYS A 364 16.43 -13.44 -11.18
N ALA A 365 15.20 -13.09 -10.77
CA ALA A 365 14.09 -14.05 -10.76
C ALA A 365 13.62 -14.50 -12.15
N LEU A 366 14.13 -13.87 -13.23
CA LEU A 366 13.92 -14.37 -14.59
C LEU A 366 14.47 -15.78 -14.79
N GLU A 367 15.41 -16.24 -13.96
CA GLU A 367 15.90 -17.61 -13.99
C GLU A 367 14.79 -18.66 -13.72
N TYR A 368 13.77 -18.27 -12.93
CA TYR A 368 12.61 -19.12 -12.62
C TYR A 368 11.47 -18.95 -13.63
N ALA A 369 11.52 -17.93 -14.49
CA ALA A 369 10.45 -17.66 -15.44
C ALA A 369 10.49 -18.64 -16.62
N GLY A 370 9.30 -18.95 -17.16
CA GLY A 370 9.17 -19.67 -18.40
C GLY A 370 9.89 -18.96 -19.56
N LYS A 371 10.23 -19.71 -20.59
CA LYS A 371 11.08 -19.22 -21.68
C LYS A 371 10.53 -17.97 -22.36
N GLU A 372 9.24 -18.00 -22.71
CA GLU A 372 8.58 -16.96 -23.48
C GLU A 372 8.41 -15.68 -22.64
N LEU A 373 8.03 -15.80 -21.36
CA LEU A 373 7.97 -14.66 -20.44
C LEU A 373 9.35 -14.04 -20.26
N ARG A 374 10.38 -14.84 -20.12
CA ARG A 374 11.76 -14.37 -20.00
C ARG A 374 12.21 -13.57 -21.24
N GLU A 375 11.87 -14.03 -22.44
CA GLU A 375 12.23 -13.37 -23.68
C GLU A 375 11.54 -12.01 -23.84
N ILE A 376 10.29 -11.88 -23.40
CA ILE A 376 9.52 -10.62 -23.45
C ILE A 376 10.05 -9.61 -22.45
N LEU A 377 10.44 -10.06 -21.24
CA LEU A 377 10.86 -9.17 -20.15
C LEU A 377 12.35 -8.79 -20.20
N LYS A 378 13.17 -9.49 -21.00
CA LYS A 378 14.61 -9.19 -21.13
C LYS A 378 14.86 -7.80 -21.73
N PRO A 379 15.95 -7.14 -21.30
CA PRO A 379 16.96 -7.62 -20.34
C PRO A 379 16.73 -7.13 -18.90
N ASP A 380 15.77 -6.25 -18.64
CA ASP A 380 15.78 -5.37 -17.47
C ASP A 380 14.46 -5.29 -16.69
N LEU A 381 13.50 -6.16 -16.98
CA LEU A 381 12.24 -6.21 -16.23
C LEU A 381 12.13 -7.51 -15.42
N PRO A 382 11.78 -7.45 -14.13
CA PRO A 382 11.54 -8.64 -13.32
C PRO A 382 10.24 -9.38 -13.74
N PRO A 383 10.08 -10.64 -13.40
CA PRO A 383 8.84 -11.38 -13.71
C PRO A 383 7.67 -11.05 -12.78
N VAL A 384 7.94 -10.31 -11.69
CA VAL A 384 6.95 -9.82 -10.75
C VAL A 384 7.06 -8.31 -10.64
N TRP A 385 5.99 -7.61 -10.96
CA TRP A 385 5.93 -6.14 -10.95
C TRP A 385 5.23 -5.63 -9.70
N HIS A 386 5.94 -4.89 -8.88
CA HIS A 386 5.37 -4.24 -7.71
C HIS A 386 4.67 -2.94 -8.11
N MET A 387 3.34 -2.92 -7.93
CA MET A 387 2.47 -1.81 -8.36
C MET A 387 2.22 -0.78 -7.26
N GLY A 388 2.39 -1.14 -5.98
CA GLY A 388 2.18 -0.24 -4.85
C GLY A 388 1.44 -0.87 -3.66
N GLU A 389 0.72 -0.05 -2.91
CA GLU A 389 -0.16 -0.46 -1.81
C GLU A 389 -1.45 -1.13 -2.33
N CYS A 390 -2.30 -1.63 -1.43
CA CYS A 390 -3.57 -2.30 -1.80
C CYS A 390 -4.48 -1.41 -2.67
N LEU A 391 -4.46 -0.09 -2.49
CA LEU A 391 -5.25 0.85 -3.28
C LEU A 391 -4.77 0.94 -4.74
N ALA A 392 -3.49 0.67 -5.00
CA ALA A 392 -2.94 0.61 -6.36
C ALA A 392 -3.49 -0.56 -7.20
N ASN A 393 -4.29 -1.43 -6.60
CA ASN A 393 -4.93 -2.57 -7.27
C ASN A 393 -5.86 -2.19 -8.42
N ALA A 394 -6.29 -0.95 -8.48
CA ALA A 394 -7.16 -0.41 -9.52
C ALA A 394 -6.42 0.20 -10.73
N ARG A 395 -5.10 0.20 -10.75
CA ARG A 395 -4.28 0.76 -11.82
C ARG A 395 -4.19 -0.11 -13.05
#